data_7b4fc444a0fd865d943595c0548c98d8
#
_entry.id   7b4fc444a0fd865d943595c0548c98d8
#
_cell.length_a   1.000
_cell.length_b   1.000
_cell.length_c   1.000
_cell.angle_alpha   90.00
_cell.angle_beta   90.00
_cell.angle_gamma   90.00
#
_symmetry.space_group_name_H-M   'P 1'
#
loop_
_entity.id
_entity.type
_entity.pdbx_description
1 polymer ?
#
loop_
_entity_poly.entity_id
_entity_poly.type
_entity_poly.pdbx_seq_one_letter_code
_entity_poly.pdbx_strand_id
1 'polypeptide(L)'
;NQTVQPDLWVIVDDGSTDETPQILADYAEQYPFIKIITRENRGHRSVGPGVIEAFYYGYDQVDVSQFDYVCKFDLDLDLPPKYFEVLIERMQQNPRIGTCSGKAYFRDKKNGELISEKCGDEMSVGMTKFYRSICFEAIGGFVRQVMWDGIDCHKCRQLGWIAVSWDEPDLRFIHLRPMGSSQQGIFTGRMRHGFGQYFMGTGLTYMTASSVFRMLHPPYFLGGAAMWWGYVKSLLQRKPRFEDKELVKFINKYQWQCLLKGKTKATDALNARQANIWKQNYA
;
A
#
# COMPACT_ATOMS: atom_id res chain seq x y z
N ASN A 1 4.17 -4.31 -21.79
CA ASN A 1 3.22 -3.53 -22.63
C ASN A 1 2.94 -2.12 -22.07
N GLN A 2 3.79 -1.58 -21.16
CA GLN A 2 3.66 -0.20 -20.70
C GLN A 2 4.24 0.78 -21.72
N THR A 3 3.61 1.94 -21.89
CA THR A 3 4.11 3.03 -22.77
C THR A 3 5.41 3.65 -22.23
N VAL A 4 5.59 3.66 -20.91
CA VAL A 4 6.84 4.05 -20.26
C VAL A 4 7.47 2.80 -19.64
N GLN A 5 8.66 2.46 -20.09
CA GLN A 5 9.45 1.35 -19.55
C GLN A 5 10.22 1.79 -18.32
N PRO A 6 10.43 0.91 -17.33
CA PRO A 6 11.32 1.21 -16.21
C PRO A 6 12.79 1.15 -16.65
N ASP A 7 13.64 1.98 -16.05
CA ASP A 7 15.09 1.87 -16.23
C ASP A 7 15.63 0.58 -15.59
N LEU A 8 15.00 0.14 -14.49
CA LEU A 8 15.35 -1.09 -13.79
C LEU A 8 14.10 -1.70 -13.13
N TRP A 9 13.90 -2.98 -13.35
CA TRP A 9 12.90 -3.78 -12.65
C TRP A 9 13.57 -4.94 -11.90
N VAL A 10 13.70 -4.81 -10.59
CA VAL A 10 14.21 -5.87 -9.74
C VAL A 10 13.08 -6.79 -9.34
N ILE A 11 13.16 -8.05 -9.75
CA ILE A 11 12.22 -9.11 -9.37
C ILE A 11 12.88 -10.00 -8.33
N VAL A 12 12.29 -10.07 -7.14
CA VAL A 12 12.76 -10.94 -6.06
C VAL A 12 11.96 -12.24 -6.08
N ASP A 13 12.60 -13.32 -6.47
CA ASP A 13 12.07 -14.67 -6.30
C ASP A 13 12.35 -15.16 -4.87
N ASP A 14 11.30 -15.36 -4.08
CA ASP A 14 11.39 -15.76 -2.66
C ASP A 14 11.55 -17.30 -2.51
N GLY A 15 12.29 -17.90 -3.42
CA GLY A 15 12.63 -19.34 -3.43
C GLY A 15 11.51 -20.21 -4.02
N SER A 16 11.02 -19.87 -5.20
CA SER A 16 10.01 -20.65 -5.92
C SER A 16 10.55 -22.03 -6.29
N THR A 17 9.67 -23.04 -6.24
CA THR A 17 10.00 -24.45 -6.55
C THR A 17 9.24 -24.97 -7.77
N ASP A 18 8.48 -24.12 -8.42
CA ASP A 18 7.73 -24.37 -9.65
C ASP A 18 8.49 -23.82 -10.89
N GLU A 19 7.81 -23.59 -11.98
CA GLU A 19 8.39 -23.05 -13.22
C GLU A 19 8.78 -21.56 -13.16
N THR A 20 8.50 -20.87 -12.03
CA THR A 20 8.75 -19.43 -11.89
C THR A 20 10.20 -19.03 -12.21
N PRO A 21 11.25 -19.72 -11.70
CA PRO A 21 12.64 -19.36 -12.00
C PRO A 21 12.96 -19.40 -13.50
N GLN A 22 12.46 -20.40 -14.23
CA GLN A 22 12.67 -20.51 -15.67
C GLN A 22 11.98 -19.37 -16.43
N ILE A 23 10.70 -19.10 -16.10
CA ILE A 23 9.94 -18.01 -16.69
C ILE A 23 10.65 -16.66 -16.47
N LEU A 24 11.15 -16.43 -15.28
CA LEU A 24 11.87 -15.19 -14.94
C LEU A 24 13.17 -15.07 -15.73
N ALA A 25 13.92 -16.17 -15.91
CA ALA A 25 15.15 -16.20 -16.69
C ALA A 25 14.88 -15.83 -18.17
N ASP A 26 13.85 -16.42 -18.77
CA ASP A 26 13.45 -16.13 -20.15
C ASP A 26 13.08 -14.65 -20.35
N TYR A 27 12.36 -14.06 -19.38
CA TYR A 27 12.04 -12.63 -19.42
C TYR A 27 13.27 -11.73 -19.22
N ALA A 28 14.21 -12.10 -18.36
CA ALA A 28 15.44 -11.32 -18.13
C ALA A 28 16.38 -11.36 -19.34
N GLU A 29 16.39 -12.47 -20.09
CA GLU A 29 17.12 -12.55 -21.37
C GLU A 29 16.50 -11.63 -22.45
N GLN A 30 15.17 -11.54 -22.47
CA GLN A 30 14.43 -10.75 -23.45
C GLN A 30 14.45 -9.23 -23.13
N TYR A 31 14.45 -8.86 -21.83
CA TYR A 31 14.31 -7.48 -21.37
C TYR A 31 15.49 -7.07 -20.45
N PRO A 32 16.48 -6.34 -20.96
CA PRO A 32 17.70 -6.00 -20.21
C PRO A 32 17.49 -5.17 -18.93
N PHE A 33 16.34 -4.50 -18.80
CA PHE A 33 15.99 -3.76 -17.59
C PHE A 33 15.48 -4.66 -16.44
N ILE A 34 15.29 -5.97 -16.67
CA ILE A 34 14.87 -6.92 -15.65
C ILE A 34 16.10 -7.52 -14.98
N LYS A 35 16.17 -7.37 -13.65
CA LYS A 35 17.18 -8.01 -12.79
C LYS A 35 16.49 -8.98 -11.83
N ILE A 36 16.88 -10.24 -11.88
CA ILE A 36 16.34 -11.27 -10.98
C ILE A 36 17.27 -11.45 -9.78
N ILE A 37 16.68 -11.54 -8.60
CA ILE A 37 17.37 -11.85 -7.35
C ILE A 37 16.63 -12.98 -6.66
N THR A 38 17.28 -14.12 -6.49
CA THR A 38 16.71 -15.28 -5.82
C THR A 38 17.08 -15.30 -4.34
N ARG A 39 16.09 -15.56 -3.48
CA ARG A 39 16.27 -15.78 -2.05
C ARG A 39 16.17 -17.27 -1.74
N GLU A 40 16.80 -17.69 -0.67
CA GLU A 40 16.57 -19.00 -0.11
C GLU A 40 15.12 -19.16 0.37
N ASN A 41 14.50 -20.30 0.05
CA ASN A 41 13.11 -20.57 0.45
C ASN A 41 13.00 -20.67 1.97
N ARG A 42 12.18 -19.81 2.56
CA ARG A 42 11.95 -19.78 4.02
C ARG A 42 11.11 -20.91 4.55
N GLY A 43 10.55 -21.77 3.68
CA GLY A 43 9.68 -22.87 4.06
C GLY A 43 8.29 -22.47 4.58
N HIS A 44 8.01 -21.17 4.68
CA HIS A 44 6.70 -20.65 5.12
C HIS A 44 6.34 -19.30 4.51
N ARG A 45 5.06 -19.07 4.30
CA ARG A 45 4.54 -17.80 3.80
C ARG A 45 4.37 -16.80 4.94
N SER A 46 4.99 -15.62 4.82
CA SER A 46 4.84 -14.49 5.76
C SER A 46 4.04 -13.37 5.12
N VAL A 47 2.76 -13.24 5.48
CA VAL A 47 1.87 -12.20 4.94
C VAL A 47 2.02 -10.91 5.73
N GLY A 48 2.24 -9.80 5.04
CA GLY A 48 2.52 -8.49 5.64
C GLY A 48 4.02 -8.23 5.73
N PRO A 49 4.70 -8.61 6.82
CA PRO A 49 6.16 -8.41 6.94
C PRO A 49 6.96 -9.03 5.81
N GLY A 50 6.63 -10.25 5.38
CA GLY A 50 7.37 -10.98 4.35
C GLY A 50 7.39 -10.30 2.99
N VAL A 51 6.31 -9.58 2.63
CA VAL A 51 6.27 -8.78 1.40
C VAL A 51 7.29 -7.65 1.45
N ILE A 52 7.40 -6.98 2.60
CA ILE A 52 8.34 -5.87 2.78
C ILE A 52 9.77 -6.35 2.96
N GLU A 53 9.98 -7.53 3.56
CA GLU A 53 11.29 -8.18 3.60
C GLU A 53 11.80 -8.54 2.20
N ALA A 54 10.93 -9.08 1.33
CA ALA A 54 11.28 -9.35 -0.07
C ALA A 54 11.57 -8.04 -0.83
N PHE A 55 10.76 -7.00 -0.63
CA PHE A 55 11.01 -5.68 -1.21
C PHE A 55 12.40 -5.15 -0.83
N TYR A 56 12.75 -5.12 0.46
CA TYR A 56 14.05 -4.62 0.90
C TYR A 56 15.21 -5.51 0.47
N TYR A 57 15.00 -6.81 0.33
CA TYR A 57 16.03 -7.69 -0.20
C TYR A 57 16.47 -7.31 -1.62
N GLY A 58 15.52 -6.83 -2.43
CA GLY A 58 15.81 -6.28 -3.76
C GLY A 58 16.31 -4.83 -3.70
N TYR A 59 15.64 -4.00 -2.90
CA TYR A 59 15.93 -2.57 -2.76
C TYR A 59 17.37 -2.29 -2.29
N ASP A 60 17.83 -3.04 -1.30
CA ASP A 60 19.19 -2.88 -0.70
C ASP A 60 20.32 -3.28 -1.67
N GLN A 61 20.01 -3.86 -2.84
CA GLN A 61 20.98 -4.24 -3.86
C GLN A 61 21.05 -3.25 -5.04
N VAL A 62 20.38 -2.11 -4.92
CA VAL A 62 20.28 -1.09 -5.95
C VAL A 62 20.63 0.27 -5.34
N ASP A 63 21.44 1.03 -6.03
CA ASP A 63 21.62 2.45 -5.71
C ASP A 63 20.40 3.24 -6.19
N VAL A 64 19.44 3.43 -5.28
CA VAL A 64 18.15 4.06 -5.57
C VAL A 64 18.29 5.57 -5.79
N SER A 65 19.39 6.19 -5.37
CA SER A 65 19.64 7.62 -5.57
C SER A 65 19.73 8.04 -7.04
N GLN A 66 19.91 7.07 -7.94
CA GLN A 66 19.97 7.29 -9.40
C GLN A 66 18.59 7.41 -10.06
N PHE A 67 17.51 7.16 -9.34
CA PHE A 67 16.15 7.12 -9.90
C PHE A 67 15.26 8.19 -9.28
N ASP A 68 14.50 8.89 -10.12
CA ASP A 68 13.51 9.89 -9.68
C ASP A 68 12.32 9.24 -8.98
N TYR A 69 11.99 8.01 -9.37
CA TYR A 69 10.82 7.27 -8.88
C TYR A 69 11.17 5.86 -8.46
N VAL A 70 10.50 5.39 -7.42
CA VAL A 70 10.56 4.00 -6.93
C VAL A 70 9.16 3.42 -6.89
N CYS A 71 9.00 2.21 -7.40
CA CYS A 71 7.74 1.48 -7.37
C CYS A 71 7.87 0.18 -6.58
N LYS A 72 6.99 -0.05 -5.61
CA LYS A 72 6.73 -1.38 -5.05
C LYS A 72 5.55 -1.98 -5.80
N PHE A 73 5.77 -3.09 -6.45
CA PHE A 73 4.82 -3.72 -7.37
C PHE A 73 4.61 -5.21 -7.04
N ASP A 74 3.36 -5.67 -6.98
CA ASP A 74 3.02 -7.10 -6.85
C ASP A 74 2.88 -7.72 -8.24
N LEU A 75 3.33 -8.97 -8.43
CA LEU A 75 3.36 -9.62 -9.73
C LEU A 75 2.01 -10.21 -10.18
N ASP A 76 0.98 -10.18 -9.35
CA ASP A 76 -0.36 -10.67 -9.68
C ASP A 76 -1.31 -9.56 -10.13
N LEU A 77 -0.79 -8.61 -10.89
CA LEU A 77 -1.52 -7.46 -11.41
C LEU A 77 -1.45 -7.39 -12.93
N ASP A 78 -2.58 -6.99 -13.54
CA ASP A 78 -2.66 -6.63 -14.96
C ASP A 78 -2.95 -5.14 -15.06
N LEU A 79 -1.97 -4.38 -15.58
CA LEU A 79 -2.01 -2.91 -15.64
C LEU A 79 -2.44 -2.43 -17.03
N PRO A 80 -3.24 -1.35 -17.12
CA PRO A 80 -3.46 -0.68 -18.41
C PRO A 80 -2.15 -0.16 -18.99
N PRO A 81 -2.01 -0.10 -20.33
CA PRO A 81 -0.75 0.25 -21.00
C PRO A 81 -0.16 1.61 -20.59
N LYS A 82 -1.00 2.59 -20.26
CA LYS A 82 -0.57 3.95 -19.87
C LYS A 82 -0.44 4.17 -18.34
N TYR A 83 -0.47 3.10 -17.56
CA TYR A 83 -0.56 3.21 -16.10
C TYR A 83 0.56 4.09 -15.52
N PHE A 84 1.82 3.79 -15.81
CA PHE A 84 2.95 4.55 -15.30
C PHE A 84 3.09 5.92 -15.96
N GLU A 85 2.80 6.05 -17.26
CA GLU A 85 2.78 7.33 -17.98
C GLU A 85 1.89 8.35 -17.25
N VAL A 86 0.63 7.99 -16.99
CA VAL A 86 -0.34 8.87 -16.32
C VAL A 86 0.09 9.20 -14.89
N LEU A 87 0.64 8.24 -14.13
CA LEU A 87 1.12 8.51 -12.78
C LEU A 87 2.30 9.50 -12.78
N ILE A 88 3.25 9.34 -13.70
CA ILE A 88 4.41 10.23 -13.84
C ILE A 88 3.96 11.65 -14.22
N GLU A 89 3.09 11.78 -15.23
CA GLU A 89 2.53 13.08 -15.64
C GLU A 89 1.89 13.83 -14.47
N ARG A 90 1.07 13.14 -13.67
CA ARG A 90 0.42 13.75 -12.48
C ARG A 90 1.42 14.15 -11.40
N MET A 91 2.45 13.36 -11.19
CA MET A 91 3.51 13.70 -10.25
C MET A 91 4.33 14.90 -10.76
N GLN A 92 4.57 15.01 -12.07
CA GLN A 92 5.24 16.18 -12.68
C GLN A 92 4.39 17.45 -12.55
N GLN A 93 3.07 17.35 -12.79
CA GLN A 93 2.14 18.48 -12.63
C GLN A 93 2.01 18.95 -11.18
N ASN A 94 2.16 18.04 -10.22
CA ASN A 94 2.09 18.39 -8.79
C ASN A 94 3.28 17.79 -8.03
N PRO A 95 4.34 18.58 -7.80
CA PRO A 95 5.56 18.12 -7.12
C PRO A 95 5.35 17.67 -5.67
N ARG A 96 4.22 18.02 -5.05
CA ARG A 96 3.85 17.56 -3.71
C ARG A 96 3.32 16.13 -3.65
N ILE A 97 2.99 15.51 -4.77
CA ILE A 97 2.60 14.09 -4.77
C ILE A 97 3.85 13.27 -4.47
N GLY A 98 3.90 12.72 -3.27
CA GLY A 98 5.00 11.86 -2.81
C GLY A 98 4.76 10.39 -3.14
N THR A 99 3.51 9.94 -3.07
CA THR A 99 3.12 8.57 -3.47
C THR A 99 1.74 8.55 -4.11
N CYS A 100 1.60 7.72 -5.14
CA CYS A 100 0.33 7.57 -5.83
C CYS A 100 0.12 6.14 -6.37
N SER A 101 -1.10 5.87 -6.81
CA SER A 101 -1.47 4.63 -7.50
C SER A 101 -2.79 4.80 -8.26
N GLY A 102 -3.14 3.80 -9.05
CA GLY A 102 -4.50 3.59 -9.53
C GLY A 102 -5.36 2.84 -8.51
N LYS A 103 -6.46 2.24 -8.98
CA LYS A 103 -7.43 1.45 -8.20
C LYS A 103 -7.45 0.00 -8.64
N ALA A 104 -7.53 -0.88 -7.64
CA ALA A 104 -7.62 -2.32 -7.87
C ALA A 104 -9.05 -2.75 -8.18
N TYR A 105 -9.18 -3.58 -9.19
CA TYR A 105 -10.39 -4.28 -9.58
C TYR A 105 -10.10 -5.78 -9.70
N PHE A 106 -11.06 -6.62 -9.47
CA PHE A 106 -10.97 -8.04 -9.81
C PHE A 106 -12.13 -8.45 -10.71
N ARG A 107 -11.95 -9.53 -11.48
CA ARG A 107 -13.01 -10.10 -12.30
C ARG A 107 -13.86 -11.06 -11.49
N ASP A 108 -15.17 -10.82 -11.47
CA ASP A 108 -16.11 -11.81 -10.92
C ASP A 108 -16.05 -13.09 -11.77
N LYS A 109 -15.85 -14.22 -11.09
CA LYS A 109 -15.74 -15.53 -11.75
C LYS A 109 -17.05 -16.00 -12.41
N LYS A 110 -18.19 -15.43 -11.99
CA LYS A 110 -19.52 -15.83 -12.49
C LYS A 110 -19.91 -15.12 -13.78
N ASN A 111 -19.67 -13.82 -13.88
CA ASN A 111 -20.14 -13.00 -14.99
C ASN A 111 -19.05 -12.21 -15.69
N GLY A 112 -17.79 -12.27 -15.21
CA GLY A 112 -16.65 -11.56 -15.78
C GLY A 112 -16.61 -10.05 -15.50
N GLU A 113 -17.59 -9.51 -14.75
CA GLU A 113 -17.65 -8.08 -14.42
C GLU A 113 -16.49 -7.63 -13.56
N LEU A 114 -16.06 -6.38 -13.74
CA LEU A 114 -15.03 -5.77 -12.92
C LEU A 114 -15.62 -5.21 -11.63
N ILE A 115 -15.19 -5.76 -10.50
CA ILE A 115 -15.58 -5.33 -9.17
C ILE A 115 -14.44 -4.56 -8.51
N SER A 116 -14.71 -3.33 -8.05
CA SER A 116 -13.73 -2.52 -7.33
C SER A 116 -13.39 -3.10 -5.95
N GLU A 117 -12.13 -3.18 -5.61
CA GLU A 117 -11.66 -3.55 -4.27
C GLU A 117 -11.71 -2.40 -3.25
N LYS A 118 -12.41 -1.34 -3.56
CA LYS A 118 -12.71 -0.15 -2.73
C LYS A 118 -11.57 0.27 -1.80
N CYS A 119 -10.72 1.15 -2.31
CA CYS A 119 -9.70 1.86 -1.54
C CYS A 119 -10.02 3.37 -1.54
N GLY A 120 -9.75 4.06 -0.44
CA GLY A 120 -9.95 5.50 -0.37
C GLY A 120 -8.99 6.27 -1.28
N ASP A 121 -9.43 7.42 -1.81
CA ASP A 121 -8.64 8.23 -2.73
C ASP A 121 -7.45 8.89 -2.06
N GLU A 122 -7.50 9.00 -0.75
CA GLU A 122 -6.44 9.55 0.08
C GLU A 122 -5.28 8.60 0.36
N MET A 123 -5.23 7.44 -0.28
CA MET A 123 -4.16 6.44 -0.09
C MET A 123 -3.63 5.97 -1.44
N SER A 124 -2.35 5.68 -1.54
CA SER A 124 -1.80 4.83 -2.59
C SER A 124 -1.98 3.35 -2.21
N VAL A 125 -2.37 2.52 -3.17
CA VAL A 125 -2.69 1.10 -2.93
C VAL A 125 -1.41 0.29 -2.75
N GLY A 126 -1.36 -0.56 -1.73
CA GLY A 126 -0.17 -1.34 -1.35
C GLY A 126 0.43 -2.22 -2.45
N MET A 127 -0.39 -2.66 -3.43
CA MET A 127 0.05 -3.52 -4.53
C MET A 127 0.91 -2.81 -5.57
N THR A 128 0.67 -1.50 -5.80
CA THR A 128 1.36 -0.70 -6.83
C THR A 128 1.72 0.67 -6.28
N LYS A 129 2.50 0.72 -5.21
CA LYS A 129 2.92 2.00 -4.65
C LYS A 129 4.00 2.64 -5.49
N PHE A 130 3.65 3.75 -6.12
CA PHE A 130 4.57 4.55 -6.92
C PHE A 130 4.99 5.78 -6.12
N TYR A 131 6.28 5.95 -5.92
CA TYR A 131 6.88 6.97 -5.07
C TYR A 131 7.79 7.90 -5.86
N ARG A 132 7.81 9.17 -5.46
CA ARG A 132 8.96 10.03 -5.69
C ARG A 132 10.10 9.58 -4.76
N SER A 133 11.31 9.32 -5.29
CA SER A 133 12.43 8.75 -4.51
C SER A 133 12.76 9.58 -3.27
N ILE A 134 12.83 10.89 -3.40
CA ILE A 134 13.05 11.81 -2.26
C ILE A 134 11.96 11.70 -1.18
N CYS A 135 10.72 11.44 -1.55
CA CYS A 135 9.64 11.21 -0.57
C CYS A 135 9.82 9.87 0.14
N PHE A 136 10.17 8.81 -0.60
CA PHE A 136 10.38 7.48 -0.03
C PHE A 136 11.53 7.47 0.98
N GLU A 137 12.60 8.16 0.66
CA GLU A 137 13.74 8.37 1.57
C GLU A 137 13.31 9.18 2.81
N ALA A 138 12.64 10.32 2.61
CA ALA A 138 12.22 11.22 3.70
C ALA A 138 11.30 10.54 4.72
N ILE A 139 10.41 9.62 4.29
CA ILE A 139 9.56 8.86 5.21
C ILE A 139 10.28 7.70 5.89
N GLY A 140 11.55 7.43 5.54
CA GLY A 140 12.32 6.28 6.02
C GLY A 140 11.78 4.94 5.52
N GLY A 141 11.17 4.93 4.34
CA GLY A 141 10.65 3.72 3.69
C GLY A 141 9.47 3.05 4.40
N PHE A 142 9.28 1.77 4.08
CA PHE A 142 8.20 0.94 4.63
C PHE A 142 8.55 0.33 5.99
N VAL A 143 7.57 0.28 6.88
CA VAL A 143 7.66 -0.46 8.15
C VAL A 143 7.49 -1.95 7.89
N ARG A 144 8.38 -2.80 8.44
CA ARG A 144 8.34 -4.26 8.27
C ARG A 144 7.26 -4.93 9.13
N GLN A 145 6.01 -4.47 9.00
CA GLN A 145 4.86 -4.98 9.75
C GLN A 145 3.56 -4.79 8.95
N VAL A 146 2.47 -5.41 9.37
CA VAL A 146 1.13 -5.14 8.80
C VAL A 146 0.80 -3.65 8.89
N MET A 147 -0.05 -3.14 7.99
CA MET A 147 -0.38 -1.71 7.82
C MET A 147 0.79 -0.82 7.37
N TRP A 148 1.88 -1.39 6.87
CA TRP A 148 2.98 -0.63 6.28
C TRP A 148 2.47 0.36 5.20
N ASP A 149 1.49 -0.07 4.40
CA ASP A 149 0.84 0.67 3.32
C ASP A 149 -0.12 1.79 3.78
N GLY A 150 -0.44 1.81 5.06
CA GLY A 150 -1.19 2.90 5.70
C GLY A 150 -0.26 3.85 6.47
N ILE A 151 0.72 3.30 7.18
CA ILE A 151 1.69 4.06 7.96
C ILE A 151 2.49 4.99 7.04
N ASP A 152 2.95 4.51 5.91
CA ASP A 152 3.70 5.30 4.93
C ASP A 152 2.89 6.49 4.40
N CYS A 153 1.60 6.29 4.06
CA CYS A 153 0.74 7.39 3.63
C CYS A 153 0.55 8.45 4.74
N HIS A 154 0.51 8.04 6.01
CA HIS A 154 0.45 8.97 7.13
C HIS A 154 1.78 9.71 7.33
N LYS A 155 2.92 9.03 7.19
CA LYS A 155 4.26 9.66 7.19
C LYS A 155 4.38 10.69 6.06
N CYS A 156 3.98 10.34 4.84
CA CYS A 156 3.95 11.28 3.72
C CYS A 156 3.20 12.57 4.10
N ARG A 157 1.97 12.45 4.62
CA ARG A 157 1.18 13.62 5.01
C ARG A 157 1.78 14.41 6.17
N GLN A 158 2.39 13.73 7.13
CA GLN A 158 3.06 14.38 8.27
C GLN A 158 4.18 15.31 7.78
N LEU A 159 4.91 14.88 6.74
CA LEU A 159 5.99 15.64 6.11
C LEU A 159 5.51 16.63 5.03
N GLY A 160 4.20 16.73 4.80
CA GLY A 160 3.62 17.66 3.84
C GLY A 160 3.43 17.13 2.43
N TRP A 161 3.85 15.90 2.15
CA TRP A 161 3.59 15.20 0.90
C TRP A 161 2.12 14.80 0.76
N ILE A 162 1.69 14.55 -0.47
CA ILE A 162 0.36 14.03 -0.79
C ILE A 162 0.48 12.54 -1.12
N ALA A 163 -0.38 11.73 -0.48
CA ALA A 163 -0.64 10.36 -0.88
C ALA A 163 -2.02 10.31 -1.52
N VAL A 164 -2.16 9.73 -2.71
CA VAL A 164 -3.40 9.77 -3.49
C VAL A 164 -3.54 8.54 -4.40
N SER A 165 -4.77 8.19 -4.74
CA SER A 165 -5.05 7.25 -5.83
C SER A 165 -6.28 7.72 -6.63
N TRP A 166 -6.33 7.34 -7.92
CA TRP A 166 -7.38 7.77 -8.84
C TRP A 166 -8.10 6.58 -9.45
N ASP A 167 -9.42 6.72 -9.62
CA ASP A 167 -10.30 5.74 -10.22
C ASP A 167 -10.67 6.16 -11.65
N GLU A 168 -9.74 6.01 -12.58
CA GLU A 168 -9.89 6.36 -13.99
C GLU A 168 -9.52 5.18 -14.88
N PRO A 169 -10.03 5.10 -16.10
CA PRO A 169 -9.82 3.93 -16.99
C PRO A 169 -8.35 3.54 -17.15
N ASP A 170 -7.45 4.50 -17.38
CA ASP A 170 -6.02 4.26 -17.55
C ASP A 170 -5.27 3.97 -16.23
N LEU A 171 -5.96 4.03 -15.10
CA LEU A 171 -5.44 3.76 -13.76
C LEU A 171 -6.15 2.62 -13.04
N ARG A 172 -7.17 1.99 -13.66
CA ARG A 172 -7.82 0.78 -13.14
C ARG A 172 -7.01 -0.44 -13.53
N PHE A 173 -6.46 -1.11 -12.54
CA PHE A 173 -5.71 -2.35 -12.78
C PHE A 173 -6.48 -3.57 -12.26
N ILE A 174 -6.22 -4.74 -12.87
CA ILE A 174 -6.87 -5.98 -12.46
C ILE A 174 -5.95 -6.72 -11.50
N HIS A 175 -6.47 -7.02 -10.32
CA HIS A 175 -5.85 -7.90 -9.34
C HIS A 175 -6.27 -9.33 -9.64
N LEU A 176 -5.35 -10.18 -10.05
CA LEU A 176 -5.62 -11.55 -10.48
C LEU A 176 -6.07 -12.45 -9.31
N ARG A 177 -5.76 -12.05 -8.07
CA ARG A 177 -6.23 -12.70 -6.84
C ARG A 177 -6.87 -11.66 -5.92
N PRO A 178 -8.20 -11.73 -5.65
CA PRO A 178 -8.89 -10.73 -4.84
C PRO A 178 -8.23 -10.48 -3.47
N MET A 179 -8.20 -9.22 -3.04
CA MET A 179 -7.62 -8.77 -1.79
C MET A 179 -8.19 -9.53 -0.58
N GLY A 180 -7.34 -9.97 0.32
CA GLY A 180 -7.75 -10.70 1.52
C GLY A 180 -8.07 -12.18 1.30
N SER A 181 -7.87 -12.73 0.09
CA SER A 181 -7.99 -14.16 -0.23
C SER A 181 -6.83 -15.02 0.33
N SER A 182 -6.11 -14.50 1.34
CA SER A 182 -5.00 -15.22 1.96
C SER A 182 -5.42 -16.60 2.49
N GLN A 183 -4.51 -17.55 2.53
CA GLN A 183 -4.66 -18.98 2.79
C GLN A 183 -5.57 -19.42 3.96
N GLN A 184 -5.96 -18.51 4.87
CA GLN A 184 -6.72 -18.83 6.08
C GLN A 184 -8.12 -18.18 6.13
N GLY A 185 -8.61 -17.69 5.00
CA GLY A 185 -9.95 -17.14 4.88
C GLY A 185 -10.11 -15.68 5.30
N ILE A 186 -11.29 -15.12 4.98
CA ILE A 186 -11.61 -13.70 5.12
C ILE A 186 -11.58 -13.21 6.58
N PHE A 187 -11.95 -14.06 7.54
CA PHE A 187 -11.95 -13.72 8.97
C PHE A 187 -10.54 -13.48 9.50
N THR A 188 -9.59 -14.34 9.15
CA THR A 188 -8.19 -14.18 9.53
C THR A 188 -7.61 -12.90 8.93
N GLY A 189 -7.93 -12.59 7.68
CA GLY A 189 -7.57 -11.33 7.04
C GLY A 189 -8.13 -10.11 7.78
N ARG A 190 -9.41 -10.17 8.21
CA ARG A 190 -10.06 -9.08 8.98
C ARG A 190 -9.46 -8.92 10.37
N MET A 191 -9.21 -10.02 11.09
CA MET A 191 -8.52 -9.95 12.40
C MET A 191 -7.11 -9.39 12.27
N ARG A 192 -6.36 -9.76 11.23
CA ARG A 192 -5.04 -9.20 10.93
C ARG A 192 -5.12 -7.70 10.63
N HIS A 193 -6.14 -7.24 9.90
CA HIS A 193 -6.39 -5.81 9.70
C HIS A 193 -6.66 -5.10 11.03
N GLY A 194 -7.46 -5.70 11.93
CA GLY A 194 -7.68 -5.18 13.29
C GLY A 194 -6.39 -5.06 14.10
N PHE A 195 -5.53 -6.10 14.07
CA PHE A 195 -4.20 -6.02 14.66
C PHE A 195 -3.36 -4.89 14.04
N GLY A 196 -3.38 -4.75 12.72
CA GLY A 196 -2.65 -3.69 12.03
C GLY A 196 -3.09 -2.29 12.45
N GLN A 197 -4.40 -2.06 12.62
CA GLN A 197 -4.93 -0.80 13.16
C GLN A 197 -4.44 -0.55 14.60
N TYR A 198 -4.43 -1.59 15.43
CA TYR A 198 -3.87 -1.50 16.78
C TYR A 198 -2.37 -1.17 16.75
N PHE A 199 -1.60 -1.87 15.91
CA PHE A 199 -0.17 -1.64 15.73
C PHE A 199 0.12 -0.20 15.29
N MET A 200 -0.59 0.31 14.29
CA MET A 200 -0.45 1.68 13.79
C MET A 200 -0.79 2.75 14.83
N GLY A 201 -1.43 2.38 15.94
CA GLY A 201 -1.80 3.31 17.02
C GLY A 201 -3.16 3.99 16.83
N THR A 202 -4.02 3.46 15.94
CA THR A 202 -5.42 3.91 15.79
C THR A 202 -6.13 3.94 17.12
N GLY A 203 -6.85 5.04 17.42
CA GLY A 203 -7.65 5.18 18.62
C GLY A 203 -8.87 4.26 18.65
N LEU A 204 -9.27 3.79 19.86
CA LEU A 204 -10.40 2.85 20.01
C LEU A 204 -11.70 3.40 19.44
N THR A 205 -11.98 4.69 19.62
CA THR A 205 -13.21 5.33 19.09
C THR A 205 -13.27 5.25 17.56
N TYR A 206 -12.18 5.62 16.88
CA TYR A 206 -12.12 5.52 15.42
C TYR A 206 -12.21 4.07 14.96
N MET A 207 -11.53 3.15 15.65
CA MET A 207 -11.58 1.73 15.36
C MET A 207 -13.00 1.17 15.47
N THR A 208 -13.73 1.54 16.51
CA THR A 208 -15.12 1.12 16.70
C THR A 208 -16.02 1.67 15.60
N ALA A 209 -15.94 2.96 15.29
CA ALA A 209 -16.71 3.57 14.22
C ALA A 209 -16.40 2.92 12.85
N SER A 210 -15.12 2.67 12.55
CA SER A 210 -14.67 2.01 11.33
C SER A 210 -15.20 0.56 11.24
N SER A 211 -15.22 -0.16 12.36
CA SER A 211 -15.73 -1.53 12.42
C SER A 211 -17.24 -1.57 12.21
N VAL A 212 -17.99 -0.66 12.83
CA VAL A 212 -19.45 -0.53 12.61
C VAL A 212 -19.76 -0.21 11.15
N PHE A 213 -19.04 0.76 10.56
CA PHE A 213 -19.18 1.06 9.13
C PHE A 213 -18.89 -0.17 8.27
N ARG A 214 -17.88 -0.96 8.60
CA ARG A 214 -17.53 -2.19 7.86
C ARG A 214 -18.58 -3.28 8.02
N MET A 215 -19.36 -3.32 9.11
CA MET A 215 -20.48 -4.26 9.27
C MET A 215 -21.61 -4.04 8.26
N LEU A 216 -21.70 -2.85 7.68
CA LEU A 216 -22.67 -2.52 6.63
C LEU A 216 -22.25 -2.98 5.23
N HIS A 217 -21.07 -3.58 5.09
CA HIS A 217 -20.50 -4.03 3.82
C HIS A 217 -20.12 -5.52 3.87
N PRO A 218 -20.14 -6.24 2.74
CA PRO A 218 -19.78 -7.65 2.69
C PRO A 218 -18.36 -7.94 3.20
N PRO A 219 -18.15 -9.03 3.93
CA PRO A 219 -19.14 -9.94 4.53
C PRO A 219 -19.79 -9.28 5.74
N TYR A 220 -21.04 -8.83 5.57
CA TYR A 220 -21.79 -8.04 6.54
C TYR A 220 -21.48 -8.47 7.98
N PHE A 221 -21.82 -7.67 8.96
CA PHE A 221 -21.59 -7.85 10.40
C PHE A 221 -20.26 -8.54 10.77
N LEU A 222 -20.06 -9.78 10.30
CA LEU A 222 -18.93 -10.64 10.65
C LEU A 222 -17.56 -10.03 10.28
N GLY A 223 -17.48 -9.31 9.15
CA GLY A 223 -16.21 -8.67 8.73
C GLY A 223 -15.78 -7.54 9.66
N GLY A 224 -16.72 -6.70 10.08
CA GLY A 224 -16.47 -5.63 11.05
C GLY A 224 -16.22 -6.17 12.45
N ALA A 225 -16.98 -7.18 12.90
CA ALA A 225 -16.80 -7.83 14.19
C ALA A 225 -15.42 -8.49 14.29
N ALA A 226 -14.97 -9.22 13.27
CA ALA A 226 -13.64 -9.85 13.24
C ALA A 226 -12.53 -8.79 13.28
N MET A 227 -12.69 -7.68 12.57
CA MET A 227 -11.73 -6.57 12.58
C MET A 227 -11.65 -5.92 13.97
N TRP A 228 -12.80 -5.63 14.59
CA TRP A 228 -12.85 -5.09 15.95
C TRP A 228 -12.24 -6.04 16.97
N TRP A 229 -12.58 -7.34 16.89
CA TRP A 229 -12.00 -8.37 17.76
C TRP A 229 -10.49 -8.48 17.62
N GLY A 230 -9.96 -8.45 16.37
CA GLY A 230 -8.51 -8.45 16.13
C GLY A 230 -7.79 -7.30 16.81
N TYR A 231 -8.41 -6.11 16.83
CA TYR A 231 -7.90 -4.93 17.53
C TYR A 231 -7.94 -5.12 19.06
N VAL A 232 -9.11 -5.48 19.62
CA VAL A 232 -9.30 -5.64 21.07
C VAL A 232 -8.44 -6.76 21.63
N LYS A 233 -8.38 -7.91 20.94
CA LYS A 233 -7.48 -9.01 21.30
C LYS A 233 -6.02 -8.54 21.39
N SER A 234 -5.57 -7.73 20.44
CA SER A 234 -4.20 -7.21 20.42
C SER A 234 -3.97 -6.22 21.59
N LEU A 235 -4.96 -5.40 21.91
CA LEU A 235 -4.94 -4.50 23.05
C LEU A 235 -4.85 -5.28 24.38
N LEU A 236 -5.69 -6.29 24.56
CA LEU A 236 -5.71 -7.14 25.79
C LEU A 236 -4.39 -7.92 25.95
N GLN A 237 -3.83 -8.40 24.85
CA GLN A 237 -2.54 -9.09 24.80
C GLN A 237 -1.34 -8.15 24.91
N ARG A 238 -1.55 -6.83 24.97
CA ARG A 238 -0.49 -5.81 25.03
C ARG A 238 0.58 -6.01 23.94
N LYS A 239 0.15 -6.35 22.72
CA LYS A 239 1.07 -6.55 21.59
C LYS A 239 1.91 -5.29 21.34
N PRO A 240 3.11 -5.43 20.74
CA PRO A 240 3.90 -4.27 20.33
C PRO A 240 3.09 -3.29 19.48
N ARG A 241 3.36 -2.02 19.65
CA ARG A 241 2.80 -0.91 18.85
C ARG A 241 3.91 -0.21 18.10
N PHE A 242 3.51 0.53 17.10
CA PHE A 242 4.42 1.41 16.39
C PHE A 242 4.98 2.47 17.34
N GLU A 243 6.31 2.62 17.39
CA GLU A 243 7.00 3.36 18.47
C GLU A 243 7.01 4.88 18.24
N ASP A 244 6.78 5.35 17.02
CA ASP A 244 6.74 6.79 16.70
C ASP A 244 5.49 7.45 17.30
N LYS A 245 5.66 8.00 18.50
CA LYS A 245 4.57 8.64 19.26
C LYS A 245 4.03 9.90 18.57
N GLU A 246 4.87 10.63 17.82
CA GLU A 246 4.44 11.84 17.15
C GLU A 246 3.58 11.50 15.92
N LEU A 247 3.96 10.48 15.16
CA LEU A 247 3.13 9.98 14.09
C LEU A 247 1.80 9.42 14.61
N VAL A 248 1.82 8.67 15.71
CA VAL A 248 0.60 8.15 16.35
C VAL A 248 -0.34 9.28 16.77
N LYS A 249 0.17 10.36 17.38
CA LYS A 249 -0.64 11.56 17.71
C LYS A 249 -1.21 12.20 16.43
N PHE A 250 -0.40 12.33 15.41
CA PHE A 250 -0.81 12.87 14.10
C PHE A 250 -1.95 12.05 13.50
N ILE A 251 -1.81 10.71 13.44
CA ILE A 251 -2.83 9.79 12.95
C ILE A 251 -4.13 9.95 13.74
N ASN A 252 -4.08 9.94 15.06
CA ASN A 252 -5.27 10.09 15.91
C ASN A 252 -5.99 11.42 15.67
N LYS A 253 -5.24 12.53 15.56
CA LYS A 253 -5.81 13.85 15.25
C LYS A 253 -6.51 13.86 13.88
N TYR A 254 -5.89 13.27 12.88
CA TYR A 254 -6.49 13.14 11.55
C TYR A 254 -7.75 12.25 11.58
N GLN A 255 -7.70 11.10 12.26
CA GLN A 255 -8.83 10.20 12.40
C GLN A 255 -10.04 10.86 13.09
N TRP A 256 -9.81 11.68 14.11
CA TRP A 256 -10.88 12.50 14.71
C TRP A 256 -11.49 13.48 13.71
N GLN A 257 -10.67 14.16 12.90
CA GLN A 257 -11.21 15.03 11.85
C GLN A 257 -12.04 14.23 10.81
N CYS A 258 -11.63 13.01 10.47
CA CYS A 258 -12.40 12.14 9.59
C CYS A 258 -13.77 11.77 10.15
N LEU A 259 -13.87 11.51 11.46
CA LEU A 259 -15.16 11.25 12.10
C LEU A 259 -16.08 12.48 12.12
N LEU A 260 -15.52 13.65 12.34
CA LEU A 260 -16.30 14.90 12.47
C LEU A 260 -16.72 15.50 11.12
N LYS A 261 -15.87 15.45 10.10
CA LYS A 261 -16.04 16.19 8.84
C LYS A 261 -16.20 15.30 7.61
N GLY A 262 -16.07 13.99 7.80
CA GLY A 262 -15.89 13.04 6.69
C GLY A 262 -14.46 13.02 6.17
N LYS A 263 -14.10 11.90 5.54
CA LYS A 263 -12.71 11.55 5.20
C LYS A 263 -12.12 12.50 4.14
N THR A 264 -12.87 12.79 3.09
CA THR A 264 -12.41 13.68 2.00
C THR A 264 -12.11 15.08 2.52
N LYS A 265 -13.08 15.73 3.19
CA LYS A 265 -12.88 17.08 3.73
C LYS A 265 -11.75 17.16 4.76
N ALA A 266 -11.59 16.12 5.58
CA ALA A 266 -10.51 16.04 6.57
C ALA A 266 -9.15 15.93 5.89
N THR A 267 -9.06 15.14 4.80
CA THR A 267 -7.83 14.98 4.01
C THR A 267 -7.45 16.27 3.30
N ASP A 268 -8.38 16.93 2.64
CA ASP A 268 -8.14 18.20 1.93
C ASP A 268 -7.66 19.29 2.89
N ALA A 269 -8.33 19.44 4.03
CA ALA A 269 -7.94 20.39 5.07
C ALA A 269 -6.55 20.07 5.66
N LEU A 270 -6.23 18.78 5.81
CA LEU A 270 -4.91 18.33 6.26
C LEU A 270 -3.85 18.69 5.21
N ASN A 271 -4.06 18.30 3.95
CA ASN A 271 -3.13 18.58 2.86
C ASN A 271 -2.89 20.09 2.69
N ALA A 272 -3.93 20.93 2.80
CA ALA A 272 -3.78 22.38 2.77
C ALA A 272 -2.90 22.89 3.92
N ARG A 273 -3.14 22.43 5.16
CA ARG A 273 -2.36 22.84 6.33
C ARG A 273 -0.90 22.41 6.24
N GLN A 274 -0.62 21.22 5.71
CA GLN A 274 0.73 20.67 5.60
C GLN A 274 1.52 21.22 4.39
N ALA A 275 0.91 22.03 3.54
CA ALA A 275 1.58 22.61 2.36
C ALA A 275 2.81 23.44 2.72
N ASN A 276 2.75 24.18 3.83
CA ASN A 276 3.87 25.02 4.26
C ASN A 276 5.07 24.19 4.74
N ILE A 277 4.81 23.05 5.38
CA ILE A 277 5.88 22.12 5.80
C ILE A 277 6.61 21.60 4.57
N TRP A 278 5.87 21.18 3.53
CA TRP A 278 6.46 20.71 2.30
C TRP A 278 7.29 21.82 1.61
N LYS A 279 6.74 23.03 1.52
CA LYS A 279 7.45 24.18 0.89
C LYS A 279 8.76 24.51 1.59
N GLN A 280 8.82 24.40 2.91
CA GLN A 280 10.03 24.69 3.69
C GLN A 280 11.13 23.65 3.52
N ASN A 281 10.79 22.38 3.25
CA ASN A 281 11.74 21.29 3.23
C ASN A 281 12.08 20.76 1.84
N TYR A 282 11.20 20.97 0.83
CA TYR A 282 11.30 20.28 -0.46
C TYR A 282 11.03 21.16 -1.70
N ALA A 283 10.61 22.43 -1.56
CA ALA A 283 10.36 23.33 -2.69
C ALA A 283 11.57 24.16 -3.08
#